data_a8af9a8a36efb9767545350c207ee38d
#
_entry.id   a8af9a8a36efb9767545350c207ee38d
#
_cell.length_a   1.000
_cell.length_b   1.000
_cell.length_c   1.000
_cell.angle_alpha   90.00
_cell.angle_beta   90.00
_cell.angle_gamma   90.00
#
_symmetry.space_group_name_H-M   'P 1'
#
loop_
_entity.id
_entity.type
_entity.pdbx_description
1 polymer ?
#
loop_
_entity_poly.entity_id
_entity_poly.type
_entity_poly.pdbx_seq_one_letter_code
_entity_poly.pdbx_strand_id
1 'polypeptide(L)'
;MGLDLSSLNLSTMAEINAEKRATPKHEMSTAREEKDAKRKNDDKQLDAWRKAVTKRDGLKCRWCRRKVQETITACPEQSQTHHATPREHWPTRHDPRNGIRLCGTCHDRITGTVGEKAIIVASATFTLDGRAYPDMSKAVHFKVIAERKKR
;
A
#
# COMPACT_ATOMS: atom_id res chain seq x y z
N MET A 1 -33.71 -1.17 -47.58
CA MET A 1 -33.05 0.10 -47.18
C MET A 1 -31.66 -0.29 -46.63
N GLY A 2 -30.64 -0.19 -47.49
CA GLY A 2 -29.27 -0.48 -47.13
C GLY A 2 -28.62 0.78 -46.54
N LEU A 3 -28.05 0.65 -45.34
CA LEU A 3 -27.24 1.72 -44.74
C LEU A 3 -25.88 1.73 -45.47
N ASP A 4 -25.62 2.81 -46.16
CA ASP A 4 -24.34 3.08 -46.81
C ASP A 4 -23.30 3.42 -45.76
N LEU A 5 -22.41 2.44 -45.45
CA LEU A 5 -21.30 2.59 -44.51
C LEU A 5 -20.02 3.12 -45.16
N SER A 6 -20.08 3.57 -46.41
CA SER A 6 -18.91 4.03 -47.18
C SER A 6 -18.39 5.43 -46.76
N SER A 7 -19.07 6.13 -45.85
CA SER A 7 -18.71 7.48 -45.41
C SER A 7 -18.08 7.54 -44.00
N LEU A 8 -17.71 6.40 -43.42
CA LEU A 8 -16.93 6.44 -42.17
C LEU A 8 -15.50 6.92 -42.47
N ASN A 9 -15.31 8.16 -42.13
CA ASN A 9 -14.20 9.02 -42.45
C ASN A 9 -12.87 8.48 -41.86
N LEU A 10 -12.07 7.82 -42.70
CA LEU A 10 -10.71 7.37 -42.36
C LEU A 10 -9.77 8.52 -42.00
N SER A 11 -10.15 9.77 -42.28
CA SER A 11 -9.43 10.99 -41.90
C SER A 11 -9.37 11.16 -40.36
N THR A 12 -10.39 10.74 -39.63
CA THR A 12 -10.43 10.93 -38.16
C THR A 12 -9.35 10.15 -37.41
N MET A 13 -8.94 8.98 -37.89
CA MET A 13 -7.85 8.20 -37.26
C MET A 13 -6.48 8.78 -37.58
N ALA A 14 -6.29 9.38 -38.72
CA ALA A 14 -5.05 10.09 -39.07
C ALA A 14 -4.91 11.39 -38.28
N GLU A 15 -6.01 12.13 -38.09
CA GLU A 15 -6.07 13.35 -37.29
C GLU A 15 -5.81 13.07 -35.79
N ILE A 16 -6.45 12.04 -35.23
CA ILE A 16 -6.20 11.59 -33.84
C ILE A 16 -4.74 11.17 -33.63
N ASN A 17 -4.14 10.52 -34.63
CA ASN A 17 -2.73 10.12 -34.54
C ASN A 17 -1.77 11.30 -34.77
N ALA A 18 -2.16 12.30 -35.55
CA ALA A 18 -1.39 13.53 -35.72
C ALA A 18 -1.43 14.41 -34.46
N GLU A 19 -2.57 14.51 -33.81
CA GLU A 19 -2.72 15.23 -32.53
C GLU A 19 -1.92 14.58 -31.41
N LYS A 20 -1.88 13.24 -31.34
CA LYS A 20 -0.99 12.50 -30.38
C LYS A 20 0.50 12.70 -30.68
N ARG A 21 0.89 13.00 -31.92
CA ARG A 21 2.29 13.31 -32.29
C ARG A 21 2.66 14.79 -32.08
N ALA A 22 1.66 15.66 -31.98
CA ALA A 22 1.85 17.10 -31.82
C ALA A 22 1.95 17.57 -30.38
N THR A 23 1.76 16.68 -29.38
CA THR A 23 2.06 17.03 -27.98
C THR A 23 3.54 17.31 -27.86
N PRO A 24 3.94 18.54 -27.48
CA PRO A 24 5.34 18.92 -27.44
C PRO A 24 6.07 18.01 -26.44
N LYS A 25 7.22 17.46 -26.86
CA LYS A 25 8.08 16.59 -26.01
C LYS A 25 8.40 17.24 -24.64
N HIS A 26 8.34 18.55 -24.57
CA HIS A 26 8.57 19.34 -23.36
C HIS A 26 7.45 19.16 -22.31
N GLU A 27 6.16 19.12 -22.70
CA GLU A 27 5.05 18.90 -21.74
C GLU A 27 5.05 17.47 -21.19
N MET A 28 5.44 16.49 -22.00
CA MET A 28 5.60 15.11 -21.53
C MET A 28 6.76 14.96 -20.54
N SER A 29 7.84 15.75 -20.67
CA SER A 29 8.97 15.70 -19.75
C SER A 29 8.60 16.28 -18.37
N THR A 30 7.90 17.42 -18.34
CA THR A 30 7.45 18.07 -17.09
C THR A 30 6.48 17.18 -16.30
N ALA A 31 5.49 16.57 -16.95
CA ALA A 31 4.55 15.66 -16.30
C ALA A 31 5.24 14.41 -15.70
N ARG A 32 6.28 13.91 -16.35
CA ARG A 32 7.11 12.81 -15.84
C ARG A 32 7.92 13.24 -14.63
N GLU A 33 8.55 14.39 -14.69
CA GLU A 33 9.34 14.97 -13.60
C GLU A 33 8.48 15.24 -12.35
N GLU A 34 7.27 15.79 -12.53
CA GLU A 34 6.31 15.99 -11.44
C GLU A 34 5.88 14.66 -10.80
N LYS A 35 5.60 13.64 -11.62
CA LYS A 35 5.25 12.30 -11.13
C LYS A 35 6.41 11.67 -10.35
N ASP A 36 7.63 11.80 -10.83
CA ASP A 36 8.82 11.30 -10.15
C ASP A 36 9.10 12.06 -8.85
N ALA A 37 8.88 13.38 -8.81
CA ALA A 37 8.99 14.19 -7.61
C ALA A 37 7.94 13.77 -6.56
N LYS A 38 6.68 13.57 -6.96
CA LYS A 38 5.60 13.07 -6.09
C LYS A 38 5.94 11.70 -5.52
N ARG A 39 6.45 10.77 -6.34
CA ARG A 39 6.87 9.44 -5.91
C ARG A 39 8.02 9.51 -4.89
N LYS A 40 9.07 10.29 -5.16
CA LYS A 40 10.19 10.49 -4.22
C LYS A 40 9.74 11.07 -2.89
N ASN A 41 8.80 12.02 -2.91
CA ASN A 41 8.24 12.58 -1.68
C ASN A 41 7.42 11.55 -0.90
N ASP A 42 6.59 10.75 -1.57
CA ASP A 42 5.83 9.66 -0.96
C ASP A 42 6.75 8.60 -0.33
N ASP A 43 7.80 8.18 -1.03
CA ASP A 43 8.80 7.23 -0.53
C ASP A 43 9.50 7.77 0.73
N LYS A 44 9.85 9.05 0.75
CA LYS A 44 10.44 9.72 1.93
C LYS A 44 9.46 9.73 3.12
N GLN A 45 8.19 10.00 2.89
CA GLN A 45 7.16 9.98 3.93
C GLN A 45 6.91 8.56 4.45
N LEU A 46 6.91 7.55 3.57
CA LEU A 46 6.80 6.14 3.96
C LEU A 46 7.99 5.68 4.81
N ASP A 47 9.20 6.14 4.51
CA ASP A 47 10.37 5.82 5.33
C ASP A 47 10.30 6.48 6.72
N ALA A 48 9.83 7.74 6.78
CA ALA A 48 9.58 8.42 8.05
C ALA A 48 8.51 7.68 8.87
N TRP A 49 7.43 7.25 8.21
CA TRP A 49 6.37 6.43 8.81
C TRP A 49 6.90 5.10 9.36
N ARG A 50 7.70 4.35 8.58
CA ARG A 50 8.33 3.09 9.04
C ARG A 50 9.20 3.30 10.27
N LYS A 51 10.01 4.36 10.27
CA LYS A 51 10.86 4.74 11.42
C LYS A 51 10.02 5.06 12.65
N ALA A 52 8.91 5.79 12.51
CA ALA A 52 8.02 6.14 13.61
C ALA A 52 7.33 4.90 14.21
N VAL A 53 6.82 4.00 13.36
CA VAL A 53 6.24 2.72 13.81
C VAL A 53 7.30 1.85 14.51
N THR A 54 8.50 1.76 13.94
CA THR A 54 9.63 1.02 14.52
C THR A 54 10.04 1.57 15.88
N LYS A 55 10.14 2.89 15.99
CA LYS A 55 10.48 3.56 17.27
C LYS A 55 9.44 3.25 18.34
N ARG A 56 8.16 3.24 18.00
CA ARG A 56 7.05 2.94 18.91
C ARG A 56 7.02 1.47 19.32
N ASP A 57 7.09 0.54 18.38
CA ASP A 57 6.89 -0.90 18.61
C ASP A 57 8.18 -1.62 19.03
N GLY A 58 9.34 -0.97 18.84
CA GLY A 58 10.65 -1.54 19.14
C GLY A 58 11.02 -2.71 18.22
N LEU A 59 12.00 -3.49 18.64
CA LEU A 59 12.53 -4.65 17.91
C LEU A 59 11.75 -5.95 18.22
N LYS A 60 10.44 -5.86 18.40
CA LYS A 60 9.60 -7.03 18.71
C LYS A 60 8.37 -7.06 17.79
N CYS A 61 8.06 -8.26 17.31
CA CYS A 61 6.79 -8.49 16.62
C CYS A 61 5.62 -8.24 17.58
N ARG A 62 4.67 -7.41 17.19
CA ARG A 62 3.50 -7.09 18.02
C ARG A 62 2.58 -8.29 18.24
N TRP A 63 2.62 -9.29 17.36
CA TRP A 63 1.82 -10.51 17.48
C TRP A 63 2.53 -11.57 18.35
N CYS A 64 3.61 -12.17 17.85
CA CYS A 64 4.27 -13.30 18.52
C CYS A 64 5.32 -12.90 19.57
N ARG A 65 5.61 -11.59 19.73
CA ARG A 65 6.56 -11.02 20.67
C ARG A 65 8.03 -11.41 20.44
N ARG A 66 8.35 -12.16 19.41
CA ARG A 66 9.74 -12.49 19.04
C ARG A 66 10.51 -11.24 18.66
N LYS A 67 11.81 -11.23 18.93
CA LYS A 67 12.72 -10.20 18.41
C LYS A 67 12.75 -10.30 16.89
N VAL A 68 12.76 -9.16 16.23
CA VAL A 68 12.85 -9.04 14.76
C VAL A 68 14.10 -8.25 14.41
N GLN A 69 14.84 -8.70 13.41
CA GLN A 69 16.02 -8.00 12.92
C GLN A 69 15.63 -6.94 11.90
N GLU A 70 16.41 -5.85 11.86
CA GLU A 70 16.20 -4.77 10.89
C GLU A 70 16.84 -5.07 9.52
N THR A 71 17.81 -5.98 9.49
CA THR A 71 18.59 -6.29 8.30
C THR A 71 17.86 -7.24 7.34
N ILE A 72 18.00 -6.94 6.05
CA ILE A 72 17.47 -7.69 4.90
C ILE A 72 18.30 -8.97 4.69
N THR A 73 18.31 -9.86 5.63
CA THR A 73 18.76 -11.23 5.38
C THR A 73 17.52 -12.12 5.25
N ALA A 74 17.59 -13.10 4.37
CA ALA A 74 16.47 -14.00 4.01
C ALA A 74 15.99 -14.87 5.19
N CYS A 75 15.80 -14.27 6.35
CA CYS A 75 15.41 -14.94 7.57
C CYS A 75 13.90 -14.73 7.81
N PRO A 76 13.14 -15.76 8.23
CA PRO A 76 11.72 -15.65 8.58
C PRO A 76 11.44 -14.64 9.71
N GLU A 77 12.48 -14.16 10.37
CA GLU A 77 12.41 -13.15 11.45
C GLU A 77 12.54 -11.71 10.96
N GLN A 78 12.60 -11.47 9.65
CA GLN A 78 12.65 -10.13 9.08
C GLN A 78 11.45 -9.30 9.56
N SER A 79 11.76 -8.09 10.01
CA SER A 79 10.75 -7.13 10.43
C SER A 79 10.03 -6.51 9.24
N GLN A 80 8.72 -6.52 9.30
CA GLN A 80 7.86 -5.85 8.33
C GLN A 80 6.92 -4.87 9.04
N THR A 81 6.73 -3.71 8.44
CA THR A 81 5.73 -2.74 8.89
C THR A 81 4.49 -2.88 8.03
N HIS A 82 3.37 -3.23 8.65
CA HIS A 82 2.11 -3.50 7.98
C HIS A 82 1.13 -2.34 8.21
N HIS A 83 0.39 -1.94 7.17
CA HIS A 83 -0.69 -0.96 7.26
C HIS A 83 -2.00 -1.68 7.65
N ALA A 84 -2.65 -1.24 8.72
CA ALA A 84 -3.95 -1.77 9.13
C ALA A 84 -5.07 -1.38 8.16
N THR A 85 -5.11 -0.11 7.75
CA THR A 85 -5.90 0.36 6.61
C THR A 85 -5.01 0.33 5.38
N PRO A 86 -5.49 -0.17 4.23
CA PRO A 86 -4.67 -0.34 3.03
C PRO A 86 -3.86 0.90 2.65
N ARG A 87 -2.67 0.68 2.10
CA ARG A 87 -1.72 1.74 1.70
C ARG A 87 -2.31 2.72 0.67
N GLU A 88 -3.28 2.28 -0.12
CA GLU A 88 -3.99 3.07 -1.12
C GLU A 88 -4.89 4.14 -0.48
N HIS A 89 -5.21 4.00 0.80
CA HIS A 89 -5.99 4.96 1.55
C HIS A 89 -5.12 6.15 2.00
N TRP A 90 -5.08 7.19 1.20
CA TRP A 90 -4.21 8.37 1.37
C TRP A 90 -4.27 9.03 2.76
N PRO A 91 -5.44 9.29 3.36
CA PRO A 91 -5.51 9.98 4.64
C PRO A 91 -4.71 9.31 5.76
N THR A 92 -4.67 7.96 5.80
CA THR A 92 -3.99 7.22 6.86
C THR A 92 -2.64 6.64 6.45
N ARG A 93 -2.23 6.83 5.19
CA ARG A 93 -1.06 6.19 4.58
C ARG A 93 0.24 6.43 5.34
N HIS A 94 0.44 7.66 5.82
CA HIS A 94 1.65 8.06 6.53
C HIS A 94 1.41 8.27 8.04
N ASP A 95 0.23 7.92 8.55
CA ASP A 95 -0.07 8.02 9.98
C ASP A 95 0.53 6.82 10.73
N PRO A 96 1.43 7.03 11.71
CA PRO A 96 2.02 5.93 12.47
C PRO A 96 0.99 5.09 13.23
N ARG A 97 -0.19 5.65 13.56
CA ARG A 97 -1.28 4.90 14.21
C ARG A 97 -1.89 3.84 13.28
N ASN A 98 -1.76 4.00 11.96
CA ASN A 98 -2.17 3.00 10.97
C ASN A 98 -1.13 1.90 10.76
N GLY A 99 0.01 1.95 11.42
CA GLY A 99 1.11 0.99 11.25
C GLY A 99 1.29 0.04 12.42
N ILE A 100 1.72 -1.18 12.14
CA ILE A 100 2.09 -2.18 13.15
C ILE A 100 3.34 -2.95 12.71
N ARG A 101 4.24 -3.26 13.64
CA ARG A 101 5.44 -4.03 13.36
C ARG A 101 5.21 -5.53 13.56
N LEU A 102 5.54 -6.32 12.55
CA LEU A 102 5.39 -7.78 12.54
C LEU A 102 6.68 -8.46 12.08
N CYS A 103 6.88 -9.72 12.44
CA CYS A 103 7.85 -10.59 11.77
C CYS A 103 7.25 -11.10 10.45
N GLY A 104 8.09 -11.61 9.53
CA GLY A 104 7.66 -12.12 8.23
C GLY A 104 6.53 -13.13 8.34
N THR A 105 6.69 -14.16 9.18
CA THR A 105 5.66 -15.19 9.40
C THR A 105 4.31 -14.63 9.85
N CYS A 106 4.30 -13.67 10.78
CA CYS A 106 3.05 -13.06 11.24
C CYS A 106 2.44 -12.14 10.18
N HIS A 107 3.27 -11.44 9.41
CA HIS A 107 2.83 -10.62 8.27
C HIS A 107 2.16 -11.48 7.20
N ASP A 108 2.77 -12.62 6.84
CA ASP A 108 2.25 -13.55 5.84
C ASP A 108 0.91 -14.16 6.24
N ARG A 109 0.68 -14.39 7.54
CA ARG A 109 -0.64 -14.80 8.05
C ARG A 109 -1.70 -13.72 7.88
N ILE A 110 -1.36 -12.44 8.05
CA ILE A 110 -2.30 -11.33 7.85
C ILE A 110 -2.58 -11.12 6.36
N THR A 111 -1.57 -11.18 5.52
CA THR A 111 -1.74 -11.05 4.07
C THR A 111 -2.36 -12.29 3.43
N GLY A 112 -2.40 -13.43 4.16
CA GLY A 112 -2.97 -14.68 3.68
C GLY A 112 -2.09 -15.41 2.67
N THR A 113 -0.78 -15.13 2.64
CA THR A 113 0.21 -15.80 1.77
C THR A 113 0.56 -17.20 2.25
N VAL A 114 0.43 -17.46 3.56
CA VAL A 114 0.62 -18.81 4.15
C VAL A 114 -0.72 -19.30 4.69
N GLY A 115 -1.11 -20.51 4.38
CA GLY A 115 -2.28 -21.32 4.75
C GLY A 115 -3.34 -20.78 5.73
N GLU A 116 -2.94 -19.95 6.68
CA GLU A 116 -3.81 -19.29 7.63
C GLU A 116 -4.03 -17.82 7.24
N LYS A 117 -5.24 -17.34 7.40
CA LYS A 117 -5.56 -15.91 7.28
C LYS A 117 -5.97 -15.36 8.64
N ALA A 118 -5.33 -14.30 9.06
CA ALA A 118 -5.66 -13.61 10.30
C ALA A 118 -6.00 -12.14 10.05
N ILE A 119 -6.75 -11.56 10.98
CA ILE A 119 -7.05 -10.14 11.00
C ILE A 119 -6.50 -9.50 12.28
N ILE A 120 -6.20 -8.20 12.20
CA ILE A 120 -5.82 -7.38 13.33
C ILE A 120 -7.09 -6.67 13.83
N VAL A 121 -7.37 -6.80 15.11
CA VAL A 121 -8.45 -6.09 15.78
C VAL A 121 -7.84 -5.11 16.76
N ALA A 122 -7.99 -3.81 16.50
CA ALA A 122 -7.55 -2.76 17.40
C ALA A 122 -8.54 -2.61 18.56
N SER A 123 -8.03 -2.33 19.77
CA SER A 123 -8.86 -2.03 20.94
C SER A 123 -9.38 -0.59 20.96
N ALA A 124 -8.85 0.27 20.09
CA ALA A 124 -9.21 1.67 19.99
C ALA A 124 -9.21 2.14 18.53
N THR A 125 -9.86 3.25 18.29
CA THR A 125 -9.86 3.96 17.01
C THR A 125 -9.30 5.37 17.18
N PHE A 126 -8.84 5.98 16.09
CA PHE A 126 -8.56 7.41 16.00
C PHE A 126 -9.41 8.04 14.89
N THR A 127 -9.72 9.30 15.02
CA THR A 127 -10.50 10.03 14.02
C THR A 127 -9.57 10.85 13.14
N LEU A 128 -9.79 10.78 11.83
CA LEU A 128 -9.14 11.60 10.82
C LEU A 128 -10.17 11.95 9.75
N ASP A 129 -10.29 13.23 9.37
CA ASP A 129 -11.28 13.73 8.39
C ASP A 129 -12.72 13.26 8.68
N GLY A 130 -13.11 13.23 9.96
CA GLY A 130 -14.44 12.80 10.41
C GLY A 130 -14.69 11.29 10.34
N ARG A 131 -13.69 10.47 9.98
CA ARG A 131 -13.79 9.00 9.90
C ARG A 131 -12.98 8.34 11.00
N ALA A 132 -13.51 7.23 11.54
CA ALA A 132 -12.81 6.43 12.54
C ALA A 132 -11.94 5.35 11.86
N TYR A 133 -10.71 5.22 12.32
CA TYR A 133 -9.73 4.25 11.84
C TYR A 133 -9.16 3.45 13.00
N PRO A 134 -8.75 2.18 12.80
CA PRO A 134 -8.14 1.37 13.84
C PRO A 134 -6.81 1.96 14.31
N ASP A 135 -6.64 2.11 15.62
CA ASP A 135 -5.42 2.66 16.23
C ASP A 135 -4.46 1.53 16.62
N MET A 136 -3.47 1.28 15.77
CA MET A 136 -2.44 0.26 16.00
C MET A 136 -1.42 0.67 17.07
N SER A 137 -1.44 1.91 17.56
CA SER A 137 -0.57 2.35 18.66
C SER A 137 -1.04 1.82 20.02
N LYS A 138 -2.32 1.43 20.11
CA LYS A 138 -2.94 0.87 21.31
C LYS A 138 -2.87 -0.66 21.34
N ALA A 139 -3.56 -1.29 22.25
CA ALA A 139 -3.64 -2.74 22.32
C ALA A 139 -4.31 -3.30 21.05
N VAL A 140 -3.76 -4.38 20.53
CA VAL A 140 -4.28 -5.08 19.35
C VAL A 140 -4.41 -6.58 19.67
N HIS A 141 -5.44 -7.19 19.09
CA HIS A 141 -5.66 -8.63 19.12
C HIS A 141 -5.55 -9.19 17.71
N PHE A 142 -5.10 -10.44 17.62
CA PHE A 142 -4.96 -11.15 16.34
C PHE A 142 -5.94 -12.32 16.34
N LYS A 143 -6.81 -12.38 15.33
CA LYS A 143 -7.84 -13.42 15.19
C LYS A 143 -7.60 -14.17 13.90
N VAL A 144 -7.33 -15.47 14.00
CA VAL A 144 -7.33 -16.36 12.82
C VAL A 144 -8.77 -16.54 12.36
N ILE A 145 -9.06 -16.27 11.06
CA ILE A 145 -10.41 -16.31 10.50
C ILE A 145 -10.62 -17.44 9.51
N ALA A 146 -9.57 -17.99 8.94
CA ALA A 146 -9.63 -19.11 8.02
C ALA A 146 -8.30 -19.86 8.00
N GLU A 147 -8.39 -21.19 7.96
CA GLU A 147 -7.30 -22.05 7.52
C GLU A 147 -7.59 -22.48 6.08
N ARG A 148 -6.67 -22.23 5.14
CA ARG A 148 -6.78 -22.79 3.81
C ARG A 148 -6.58 -24.32 3.93
N LYS A 149 -7.67 -25.10 3.76
CA LYS A 149 -7.51 -26.54 3.51
C LYS A 149 -6.57 -26.71 2.32
N LYS A 150 -5.43 -27.35 2.53
CA LYS A 150 -4.58 -27.78 1.42
C LYS A 150 -5.45 -28.68 0.51
N ARG A 151 -5.67 -28.22 -0.73
CA ARG A 151 -6.21 -29.07 -1.79
C ARG A 151 -5.11 -30.00 -2.29
#